data_9993775de234f13e59428217d7abbca8
#
_entry.id   9993775de234f13e59428217d7abbca8
#
_cell.length_a   1.000
_cell.length_b   1.000
_cell.length_c   1.000
_cell.angle_alpha   90.00
_cell.angle_beta   90.00
_cell.angle_gamma   90.00
#
_symmetry.space_group_name_H-M   'P 1'
#
loop_
_entity.id
_entity.type
_entity.pdbx_description
1 polymer ?
#
loop_
_entity_poly.entity_id
_entity_poly.type
_entity_poly.pdbx_seq_one_letter_code
_entity_poly.pdbx_strand_id
1 'polypeptide(L)'
;MPDDSKLETIPVGSLGIIAHKSIVPLGEKVDSYIVKWRKNRQNENKSSIVFHGYEKDSYLIKADCPRFGSGEAKGIVNESVRGKDIYIMLDVGNYSCTYTMGGQTQRMSPDDHYADLKRIISAMTDKPRKITVIMPFLYESRQHKRSGRESLDCAVMLQELQQYGVDNIVTFDAHDPRVVNAIPKSGFENVKPTYQFVKALLRSTPDLEIDNDHMMVISPDEGAMHRAIYFANLLXXXX
;
A
#
# COMPACT_ATOMS: atom_id res chain seq x y z
N MET A 1 -9.50 -26.39 -31.99
CA MET A 1 -9.57 -25.36 -30.94
C MET A 1 -8.29 -24.56 -30.99
N PRO A 2 -8.30 -23.23 -30.87
CA PRO A 2 -7.04 -22.49 -30.79
C PRO A 2 -6.32 -22.96 -29.52
N ASP A 3 -5.03 -23.16 -29.66
CA ASP A 3 -4.17 -23.61 -28.56
C ASP A 3 -4.04 -22.45 -27.55
N ASP A 4 -4.78 -22.55 -26.46
CA ASP A 4 -4.77 -21.52 -25.40
C ASP A 4 -3.39 -21.33 -24.77
N SER A 5 -2.45 -22.27 -25.00
CA SER A 5 -1.08 -22.13 -24.48
C SER A 5 -0.35 -20.94 -25.12
N LYS A 6 -0.85 -20.44 -26.25
CA LYS A 6 -0.21 -19.30 -26.97
C LYS A 6 -0.67 -17.93 -26.50
N LEU A 7 -1.62 -17.89 -25.55
CA LEU A 7 -2.12 -16.62 -25.01
C LEU A 7 -1.44 -16.24 -23.68
N GLU A 8 -0.27 -16.81 -23.40
CA GLU A 8 0.48 -16.43 -22.21
C GLU A 8 0.98 -14.99 -22.37
N THR A 9 0.37 -14.09 -21.60
CA THR A 9 0.83 -12.70 -21.58
C THR A 9 2.20 -12.63 -20.91
N ILE A 10 3.11 -11.94 -21.56
CA ILE A 10 4.43 -11.70 -20.99
C ILE A 10 4.24 -10.89 -19.69
N PRO A 11 4.78 -11.32 -18.56
CA PRO A 11 4.71 -10.53 -17.33
C PRO A 11 5.21 -9.12 -17.58
N VAL A 12 4.54 -8.14 -17.01
CA VAL A 12 4.88 -6.72 -17.20
C VAL A 12 6.33 -6.48 -16.81
N GLY A 13 6.77 -7.07 -15.71
CA GLY A 13 8.16 -7.05 -15.27
C GLY A 13 8.33 -8.03 -14.12
N SER A 14 9.57 -8.35 -13.79
CA SER A 14 9.82 -9.17 -12.61
C SER A 14 9.44 -8.38 -11.36
N LEU A 15 8.79 -9.05 -10.41
CA LEU A 15 8.29 -8.41 -9.18
C LEU A 15 9.45 -8.01 -8.25
N GLY A 16 9.36 -6.83 -7.64
CA GLY A 16 10.19 -6.41 -6.51
C GLY A 16 9.31 -5.70 -5.47
N ILE A 17 9.53 -6.01 -4.21
CA ILE A 17 8.79 -5.41 -3.10
C ILE A 17 9.78 -4.68 -2.20
N ILE A 18 9.56 -3.40 -1.97
CA ILE A 18 10.34 -2.61 -1.00
C ILE A 18 9.41 -2.33 0.19
N ALA A 19 9.70 -2.93 1.33
CA ALA A 19 8.98 -2.63 2.56
C ALA A 19 9.79 -1.62 3.39
N HIS A 20 9.30 -0.38 3.47
CA HIS A 20 9.92 0.63 4.31
C HIS A 20 9.96 0.15 5.77
N LYS A 21 10.91 0.62 6.55
CA LYS A 21 11.07 0.18 7.96
C LYS A 21 9.80 0.33 8.80
N SER A 22 8.89 1.22 8.39
CA SER A 22 7.61 1.42 9.10
C SER A 22 6.62 0.26 8.93
N ILE A 23 6.84 -0.66 7.97
CA ILE A 23 5.85 -1.68 7.61
C ILE A 23 6.49 -3.07 7.34
N VAL A 24 7.71 -3.29 7.78
CA VAL A 24 8.45 -4.52 7.48
C VAL A 24 7.66 -5.79 7.82
N PRO A 25 7.02 -5.92 9.00
CA PRO A 25 6.30 -7.17 9.31
C PRO A 25 5.17 -7.49 8.32
N LEU A 26 4.47 -6.47 7.82
CA LEU A 26 3.44 -6.69 6.80
C LEU A 26 4.08 -7.03 5.45
N GLY A 27 5.19 -6.37 5.10
CA GLY A 27 5.92 -6.65 3.86
C GLY A 27 6.41 -8.10 3.82
N GLU A 28 6.95 -8.61 4.92
CA GLU A 28 7.40 -10.00 5.04
C GLU A 28 6.23 -10.98 4.88
N LYS A 29 5.07 -10.68 5.46
CA LYS A 29 3.87 -11.51 5.30
C LYS A 29 3.41 -11.52 3.84
N VAL A 30 3.36 -10.35 3.20
CA VAL A 30 2.98 -10.25 1.78
C VAL A 30 3.94 -11.08 0.92
N ASP A 31 5.23 -10.92 1.15
CA ASP A 31 6.25 -11.67 0.42
C ASP A 31 6.04 -13.19 0.57
N SER A 32 5.85 -13.66 1.79
CA SER A 32 5.66 -15.09 2.06
C SER A 32 4.43 -15.65 1.35
N TYR A 33 3.32 -14.89 1.32
CA TYR A 33 2.12 -15.31 0.60
C TYR A 33 2.35 -15.38 -0.91
N ILE A 34 3.03 -14.40 -1.48
CA ILE A 34 3.32 -14.37 -2.93
C ILE A 34 4.24 -15.53 -3.30
N VAL A 35 5.29 -15.78 -2.51
CA VAL A 35 6.21 -16.90 -2.71
C VAL A 35 5.42 -18.23 -2.73
N LYS A 36 4.56 -18.41 -1.71
CA LYS A 36 3.74 -19.61 -1.61
C LYS A 36 2.81 -19.79 -2.82
N TRP A 37 2.10 -18.71 -3.21
CA TRP A 37 1.18 -18.76 -4.34
C TRP A 37 1.90 -19.07 -5.66
N ARG A 38 3.05 -18.45 -5.87
CA ARG A 38 3.81 -18.67 -7.11
C ARG A 38 4.40 -20.07 -7.18
N LYS A 39 4.88 -20.62 -6.06
CA LYS A 39 5.35 -22.00 -5.99
C LYS A 39 4.20 -23.00 -6.28
N ASN A 40 3.02 -22.73 -5.74
CA ASN A 40 1.84 -23.57 -6.00
C ASN A 40 1.45 -23.54 -7.50
N ARG A 41 1.49 -22.36 -8.13
CA ARG A 41 1.16 -22.21 -9.56
C ARG A 41 2.16 -22.92 -10.47
N GLN A 42 3.41 -23.01 -10.07
CA GLN A 42 4.42 -23.72 -10.86
C GLN A 42 4.09 -25.21 -10.96
N ASN A 43 3.49 -25.78 -9.92
CA ASN A 43 3.07 -27.20 -9.91
C ASN A 43 1.94 -27.48 -10.91
N GLU A 44 1.36 -26.45 -11.54
CA GLU A 44 0.32 -26.57 -12.56
C GLU A 44 0.91 -26.63 -13.99
N ASN A 45 2.17 -27.02 -14.12
CA ASN A 45 2.86 -27.31 -15.40
C ASN A 45 3.01 -26.12 -16.35
N LYS A 46 3.61 -25.05 -15.87
CA LYS A 46 3.90 -23.90 -16.71
C LYS A 46 5.39 -23.79 -16.97
N SER A 47 5.83 -24.41 -18.05
CA SER A 47 7.25 -24.47 -18.44
C SER A 47 7.65 -23.34 -19.40
N SER A 48 6.81 -22.38 -19.65
CA SER A 48 7.06 -21.29 -20.58
C SER A 48 8.22 -20.39 -20.10
N ILE A 49 9.00 -19.88 -21.05
CA ILE A 49 10.04 -18.89 -20.82
C ILE A 49 9.48 -17.61 -20.16
N VAL A 50 8.18 -17.34 -20.31
CA VAL A 50 7.48 -16.23 -19.69
C VAL A 50 7.61 -16.28 -18.17
N PHE A 51 7.73 -17.49 -17.60
CA PHE A 51 7.85 -17.68 -16.15
C PHE A 51 9.31 -17.70 -15.66
N HIS A 52 10.28 -17.50 -16.56
CA HIS A 52 11.69 -17.44 -16.15
C HIS A 52 11.88 -16.29 -15.15
N GLY A 53 12.44 -16.60 -13.99
CA GLY A 53 12.60 -15.62 -12.91
C GLY A 53 11.34 -15.29 -12.14
N TYR A 54 10.22 -15.96 -12.49
CA TYR A 54 8.94 -15.75 -11.79
C TYR A 54 8.98 -16.29 -10.36
N GLU A 55 9.64 -17.42 -10.18
CA GLU A 55 9.76 -18.06 -8.87
C GLU A 55 11.05 -17.62 -8.19
N LYS A 56 10.91 -17.16 -6.95
CA LYS A 56 12.01 -16.76 -6.07
C LYS A 56 11.69 -17.16 -4.65
N ASP A 57 12.71 -17.24 -3.82
CA ASP A 57 12.54 -17.46 -2.39
C ASP A 57 12.08 -16.19 -1.66
N SER A 58 12.30 -15.02 -2.26
CA SER A 58 11.78 -13.75 -1.76
C SER A 58 11.77 -12.71 -2.88
N TYR A 59 10.81 -11.82 -2.86
CA TYR A 59 10.70 -10.67 -3.75
C TYR A 59 11.10 -9.38 -3.06
N LEU A 60 11.46 -9.45 -1.77
CA LEU A 60 11.86 -8.28 -1.00
C LEU A 60 13.19 -7.70 -1.51
N ILE A 61 13.19 -6.40 -1.72
CA ILE A 61 14.36 -5.61 -2.09
C ILE A 61 14.68 -4.71 -0.90
N LYS A 62 15.88 -4.84 -0.38
CA LYS A 62 16.29 -4.04 0.78
C LYS A 62 16.52 -2.58 0.37
N ALA A 63 15.89 -1.68 1.10
CA ALA A 63 16.07 -0.24 0.95
C ALA A 63 16.17 0.40 2.33
N ASP A 64 16.97 1.44 2.44
CA ASP A 64 17.23 2.12 3.70
C ASP A 64 17.28 3.63 3.50
N CYS A 65 16.98 4.36 4.57
CA CYS A 65 17.11 5.82 4.60
C CYS A 65 17.91 6.22 5.85
N PRO A 66 19.24 5.97 5.84
CA PRO A 66 20.07 6.37 6.99
C PRO A 66 20.08 7.88 7.19
N ARG A 67 20.08 8.27 8.44
CA ARG A 67 20.08 9.68 8.85
C ARG A 67 21.50 10.17 9.14
N PHE A 68 21.77 11.38 8.73
CA PHE A 68 22.94 12.13 9.19
C PHE A 68 22.65 12.70 10.58
N GLY A 69 23.69 13.16 11.28
CA GLY A 69 23.54 13.76 12.61
C GLY A 69 22.63 15.00 12.63
N SER A 70 22.48 15.68 11.51
CA SER A 70 21.57 16.81 11.32
C SER A 70 20.09 16.39 11.21
N GLY A 71 19.81 15.09 11.05
CA GLY A 71 18.45 14.59 10.80
C GLY A 71 18.12 14.40 9.33
N GLU A 72 18.92 14.96 8.43
CA GLU A 72 18.77 14.71 6.98
C GLU A 72 19.03 13.24 6.67
N ALA A 73 18.51 12.78 5.54
CA ALA A 73 18.68 11.37 5.15
C ALA A 73 19.04 11.23 3.67
N LYS A 74 19.52 10.06 3.31
CA LYS A 74 19.67 9.66 1.90
C LYS A 74 18.95 8.33 1.68
N GLY A 75 18.37 8.15 0.50
CA GLY A 75 17.78 6.87 0.11
C GLY A 75 18.85 5.93 -0.46
N ILE A 76 18.75 4.65 -0.12
CA ILE A 76 19.63 3.60 -0.64
C ILE A 76 18.75 2.43 -1.06
N VAL A 77 18.94 1.92 -2.28
CA VAL A 77 18.31 0.68 -2.75
C VAL A 77 19.44 -0.28 -3.08
N ASN A 78 19.45 -1.44 -2.45
CA ASN A 78 20.66 -2.30 -2.39
C ASN A 78 20.79 -3.26 -3.57
N GLU A 79 19.86 -3.24 -4.53
CA GLU A 79 19.98 -4.05 -5.75
C GLU A 79 19.32 -3.32 -6.94
N SER A 80 19.66 -3.77 -8.14
CA SER A 80 19.10 -3.20 -9.36
C SER A 80 17.59 -3.46 -9.45
N VAL A 81 16.85 -2.40 -9.77
CA VAL A 81 15.41 -2.45 -10.02
C VAL A 81 15.08 -2.33 -11.51
N ARG A 82 16.11 -2.33 -12.36
CA ARG A 82 15.92 -2.13 -13.80
C ARG A 82 14.91 -3.11 -14.38
N GLY A 83 13.88 -2.55 -15.02
CA GLY A 83 12.85 -3.32 -15.70
C GLY A 83 11.89 -4.07 -14.78
N LYS A 84 12.00 -3.91 -13.46
CA LYS A 84 11.11 -4.58 -12.50
C LYS A 84 9.82 -3.80 -12.30
N ASP A 85 8.76 -4.51 -11.93
CA ASP A 85 7.54 -3.94 -11.37
C ASP A 85 7.76 -3.83 -9.86
N ILE A 86 7.90 -2.60 -9.37
CA ILE A 86 8.25 -2.32 -7.98
C ILE A 86 7.01 -1.90 -7.20
N TYR A 87 6.82 -2.55 -6.06
CA TYR A 87 5.80 -2.21 -5.08
C TYR A 87 6.48 -1.69 -3.83
N ILE A 88 6.25 -0.43 -3.48
CA ILE A 88 6.82 0.19 -2.27
C ILE A 88 5.72 0.27 -1.23
N MET A 89 5.94 -0.39 -0.10
CA MET A 89 5.00 -0.40 1.03
C MET A 89 5.47 0.57 2.11
N LEU A 90 4.55 1.38 2.63
CA LEU A 90 4.87 2.45 3.58
C LEU A 90 3.71 2.66 4.55
N ASP A 91 3.98 2.66 5.86
CA ASP A 91 3.01 3.07 6.87
C ASP A 91 3.45 4.41 7.46
N VAL A 92 2.79 5.48 7.03
CA VAL A 92 3.09 6.84 7.51
C VAL A 92 2.63 7.06 8.95
N GLY A 93 1.74 6.20 9.46
CA GLY A 93 1.23 6.30 10.82
C GLY A 93 2.06 5.58 11.87
N ASN A 94 3.17 4.97 11.50
CA ASN A 94 3.96 4.18 12.46
C ASN A 94 4.89 5.08 13.28
N TYR A 95 4.43 5.48 14.44
CA TYR A 95 5.18 6.33 15.37
C TYR A 95 6.24 5.58 16.21
N SER A 96 6.38 4.26 16.01
CA SER A 96 7.41 3.49 16.74
C SER A 96 8.78 3.62 16.09
N CYS A 97 8.84 4.04 14.83
CA CYS A 97 10.11 4.25 14.13
C CYS A 97 10.83 5.48 14.69
N THR A 98 12.13 5.35 14.88
CA THR A 98 12.95 6.44 15.43
C THR A 98 14.21 6.67 14.61
N TYR A 99 14.83 7.82 14.83
CA TYR A 99 16.16 8.17 14.34
C TYR A 99 16.85 9.11 15.33
N THR A 100 18.15 9.27 15.18
CA THR A 100 18.92 10.18 16.05
C THR A 100 19.22 11.48 15.31
N MET A 101 18.99 12.61 15.98
CA MET A 101 19.31 13.94 15.48
C MET A 101 19.91 14.75 16.63
N GLY A 102 21.10 15.32 16.43
CA GLY A 102 21.78 16.07 17.47
C GLY A 102 22.01 15.29 18.76
N GLY A 103 22.21 13.98 18.65
CA GLY A 103 22.41 13.11 19.79
C GLY A 103 21.14 12.70 20.54
N GLN A 104 19.96 13.17 20.09
CA GLN A 104 18.68 12.84 20.71
C GLN A 104 17.85 11.92 19.83
N THR A 105 17.12 10.98 20.46
CA THR A 105 16.21 10.10 19.75
C THR A 105 14.92 10.84 19.42
N GLN A 106 14.58 10.85 18.14
CA GLN A 106 13.36 11.46 17.61
C GLN A 106 12.45 10.37 17.06
N ARG A 107 11.15 10.52 17.26
CA ARG A 107 10.15 9.66 16.60
C ARG A 107 9.90 10.19 15.20
N MET A 108 9.74 9.27 14.25
CA MET A 108 9.41 9.65 12.89
C MET A 108 7.96 10.13 12.79
N SER A 109 7.78 11.28 12.19
CA SER A 109 6.47 11.82 11.84
C SER A 109 5.98 11.22 10.52
N PRO A 110 4.70 11.40 10.16
CA PRO A 110 4.23 11.07 8.81
C PRO A 110 5.06 11.76 7.70
N ASP A 111 5.51 12.99 7.95
CA ASP A 111 6.36 13.72 6.99
C ASP A 111 7.71 13.04 6.81
N ASP A 112 8.31 12.54 7.91
CA ASP A 112 9.58 11.80 7.85
C ASP A 112 9.43 10.54 6.98
N HIS A 113 8.34 9.80 7.20
CA HIS A 113 8.05 8.59 6.42
C HIS A 113 7.82 8.91 4.95
N TYR A 114 7.04 9.96 4.68
CA TYR A 114 6.77 10.39 3.30
C TYR A 114 8.05 10.88 2.60
N ALA A 115 8.88 11.62 3.32
CA ALA A 115 10.18 12.06 2.79
C ALA A 115 11.07 10.85 2.46
N ASP A 116 11.03 9.78 3.29
CA ASP A 116 11.78 8.56 3.02
C ASP A 116 11.26 7.84 1.78
N LEU A 117 9.94 7.83 1.55
CA LEU A 117 9.37 7.29 0.31
C LEU A 117 9.98 7.99 -0.91
N LYS A 118 10.01 9.33 -0.91
CA LYS A 118 10.58 10.10 -2.02
C LYS A 118 12.07 9.79 -2.23
N ARG A 119 12.82 9.62 -1.13
CA ARG A 119 14.24 9.26 -1.19
C ARG A 119 14.43 7.87 -1.82
N ILE A 120 13.60 6.89 -1.44
CA ILE A 120 13.65 5.55 -1.99
C ILE A 120 13.36 5.59 -3.50
N ILE A 121 12.30 6.30 -3.91
CA ILE A 121 11.96 6.45 -5.33
C ILE A 121 13.11 7.10 -6.08
N SER A 122 13.65 8.17 -5.53
CA SER A 122 14.78 8.91 -6.14
C SER A 122 16.04 8.04 -6.25
N ALA A 123 16.24 7.09 -5.35
CA ALA A 123 17.41 6.20 -5.37
C ALA A 123 17.32 5.14 -6.48
N MET A 124 16.14 4.94 -7.08
CA MET A 124 15.94 3.94 -8.15
C MET A 124 16.33 4.52 -9.52
N THR A 125 17.59 4.94 -9.63
CA THR A 125 18.11 5.65 -10.82
C THR A 125 18.23 4.76 -12.07
N ASP A 126 18.26 3.43 -11.90
CA ASP A 126 18.33 2.48 -13.01
C ASP A 126 16.96 2.13 -13.60
N LYS A 127 15.97 2.89 -13.22
CA LYS A 127 14.60 2.92 -13.77
C LYS A 127 13.85 1.57 -13.74
N PRO A 128 13.02 1.39 -12.74
CA PRO A 128 12.05 0.31 -12.77
C PRO A 128 11.09 0.50 -13.95
N ARG A 129 10.42 -0.55 -14.36
CA ARG A 129 9.41 -0.48 -15.41
C ARG A 129 8.14 0.18 -14.90
N LYS A 130 7.76 -0.10 -13.65
CA LYS A 130 6.54 0.40 -13.05
C LYS A 130 6.74 0.56 -11.54
N ILE A 131 6.17 1.61 -10.98
CA ILE A 131 6.19 1.86 -9.53
C ILE A 131 4.76 1.91 -9.01
N THR A 132 4.44 1.07 -8.05
CA THR A 132 3.20 1.11 -7.28
C THR A 132 3.53 1.41 -5.82
N VAL A 133 2.89 2.41 -5.25
CA VAL A 133 3.04 2.75 -3.83
C VAL A 133 1.83 2.22 -3.08
N ILE A 134 2.07 1.46 -2.01
CA ILE A 134 1.02 0.94 -1.13
C ILE A 134 1.14 1.67 0.22
N MET A 135 0.19 2.56 0.49
CA MET A 135 0.06 3.26 1.77
C MET A 135 -1.26 2.85 2.40
N PRO A 136 -1.26 1.87 3.31
CA PRO A 136 -2.51 1.47 3.97
C PRO A 136 -3.26 2.65 4.59
N PHE A 137 -2.54 3.58 5.19
CA PHE A 137 -3.08 4.88 5.64
C PHE A 137 -2.56 5.95 4.67
N LEU A 138 -3.46 6.55 3.90
CA LEU A 138 -3.07 7.54 2.89
C LEU A 138 -2.58 8.83 3.56
N TYR A 139 -1.33 9.21 3.27
CA TYR A 139 -0.73 10.44 3.80
C TYR A 139 -1.57 11.65 3.41
N GLU A 140 -1.79 12.55 4.37
CA GLU A 140 -2.56 13.79 4.22
C GLU A 140 -4.02 13.58 3.76
N SER A 141 -4.59 12.39 3.91
CA SER A 141 -5.93 12.08 3.39
C SER A 141 -7.03 12.93 4.03
N ARG A 142 -6.81 13.46 5.24
CA ARG A 142 -7.79 14.35 5.88
C ARG A 142 -7.83 15.75 5.27
N GLN A 143 -6.73 16.17 4.61
CA GLN A 143 -6.68 17.45 3.91
C GLN A 143 -7.02 17.25 2.43
N HIS A 144 -8.23 16.71 2.18
CA HIS A 144 -8.75 16.36 0.85
C HIS A 144 -9.61 17.44 0.21
N LYS A 145 -9.99 18.46 0.97
CA LYS A 145 -10.77 19.61 0.50
C LYS A 145 -10.31 20.85 1.24
N ARG A 146 -10.60 22.02 0.69
CA ARG A 146 -10.35 23.28 1.36
C ARG A 146 -11.55 24.20 1.21
N SER A 147 -11.80 25.02 2.21
CA SER A 147 -12.90 25.96 2.23
C SER A 147 -12.45 27.42 2.34
N GLY A 148 -11.14 27.64 2.42
CA GLY A 148 -10.58 28.99 2.54
C GLY A 148 -9.14 29.02 2.02
N ARG A 149 -8.32 29.84 2.68
CA ARG A 149 -6.89 29.94 2.35
C ARG A 149 -6.11 28.84 3.06
N GLU A 150 -6.34 27.61 2.63
CA GLU A 150 -5.73 26.41 3.19
C GLU A 150 -4.94 25.69 2.12
N SER A 151 -3.93 24.93 2.53
CA SER A 151 -3.25 24.02 1.61
C SER A 151 -4.20 22.86 1.25
N LEU A 152 -3.93 22.19 0.13
CA LEU A 152 -4.68 20.99 -0.29
C LEU A 152 -3.69 19.84 -0.37
N ASP A 153 -3.19 19.43 0.79
CA ASP A 153 -1.98 18.61 0.88
C ASP A 153 -2.17 17.22 0.31
N CYS A 154 -3.37 16.64 0.42
CA CYS A 154 -3.63 15.33 -0.18
C CYS A 154 -3.45 15.39 -1.70
N ALA A 155 -4.01 16.40 -2.36
CA ALA A 155 -3.88 16.55 -3.81
C ALA A 155 -2.42 16.83 -4.22
N VAL A 156 -1.74 17.70 -3.47
CA VAL A 156 -0.33 18.03 -3.72
C VAL A 156 0.53 16.75 -3.62
N MET A 157 0.32 15.96 -2.58
CA MET A 157 1.05 14.71 -2.37
C MET A 157 0.83 13.71 -3.52
N LEU A 158 -0.42 13.54 -3.94
CA LEU A 158 -0.75 12.63 -5.04
C LEU A 158 -0.07 13.08 -6.34
N GLN A 159 -0.12 14.38 -6.65
CA GLN A 159 0.52 14.94 -7.82
C GLN A 159 2.04 14.85 -7.74
N GLU A 160 2.60 15.06 -6.56
CA GLU A 160 4.05 14.92 -6.34
C GLU A 160 4.51 13.49 -6.62
N LEU A 161 3.79 12.48 -6.13
CA LEU A 161 4.10 11.07 -6.41
C LEU A 161 4.01 10.80 -7.92
N GLN A 162 3.01 11.35 -8.60
CA GLN A 162 2.90 11.23 -10.06
C GLN A 162 4.14 11.82 -10.76
N GLN A 163 4.62 12.99 -10.30
CA GLN A 163 5.82 13.63 -10.85
C GLN A 163 7.09 12.79 -10.59
N TYR A 164 7.13 12.05 -9.48
CA TYR A 164 8.22 11.11 -9.19
C TYR A 164 8.14 9.84 -10.03
N GLY A 165 7.12 9.70 -10.89
CA GLY A 165 6.99 8.55 -11.77
C GLY A 165 6.24 7.37 -11.16
N VAL A 166 5.46 7.61 -10.10
CA VAL A 166 4.60 6.58 -9.52
C VAL A 166 3.42 6.36 -10.46
N ASP A 167 3.22 5.12 -10.90
CA ASP A 167 2.15 4.73 -11.83
C ASP A 167 0.83 4.47 -11.09
N ASN A 168 0.91 3.83 -9.92
CA ASN A 168 -0.29 3.45 -9.16
C ASN A 168 -0.08 3.73 -7.67
N ILE A 169 -1.17 4.10 -7.01
CA ILE A 169 -1.22 4.25 -5.56
C ILE A 169 -2.33 3.36 -5.04
N VAL A 170 -2.05 2.58 -4.00
CA VAL A 170 -3.02 1.70 -3.35
C VAL A 170 -3.14 2.12 -1.89
N THR A 171 -4.37 2.32 -1.43
CA THR A 171 -4.64 2.66 -0.03
C THR A 171 -5.87 1.89 0.48
N PHE A 172 -6.06 1.89 1.80
CA PHE A 172 -7.23 1.26 2.41
C PHE A 172 -8.15 2.35 2.97
N ASP A 173 -9.39 2.35 2.50
CA ASP A 173 -10.48 3.20 3.00
C ASP A 173 -10.04 4.67 3.15
N ALA A 174 -9.65 5.28 2.05
CA ALA A 174 -9.28 6.70 2.02
C ALA A 174 -10.37 7.54 2.70
N HIS A 175 -9.96 8.57 3.45
CA HIS A 175 -10.88 9.45 4.19
C HIS A 175 -12.00 9.98 3.29
N ASP A 176 -11.65 10.35 2.05
CA ASP A 176 -12.63 10.69 1.00
C ASP A 176 -12.16 10.03 -0.30
N PRO A 177 -12.96 9.14 -0.90
CA PRO A 177 -12.56 8.45 -2.14
C PRO A 177 -12.37 9.38 -3.34
N ARG A 178 -12.92 10.60 -3.29
CA ARG A 178 -12.81 11.56 -4.39
C ARG A 178 -11.40 12.15 -4.56
N VAL A 179 -10.46 11.84 -3.64
CA VAL A 179 -9.06 12.28 -3.75
C VAL A 179 -8.44 11.83 -5.09
N VAL A 180 -8.94 10.73 -5.68
CA VAL A 180 -8.50 10.25 -7.00
C VAL A 180 -8.62 11.31 -8.10
N ASN A 181 -9.54 12.26 -7.94
CA ASN A 181 -9.75 13.33 -8.92
C ASN A 181 -8.51 14.24 -9.06
N ALA A 182 -7.58 14.21 -8.11
CA ALA A 182 -6.34 15.00 -8.19
C ALA A 182 -5.35 14.42 -9.21
N ILE A 183 -5.48 13.13 -9.55
CA ILE A 183 -4.55 12.42 -10.46
C ILE A 183 -5.32 11.58 -11.49
N PRO A 184 -6.11 12.21 -12.37
CA PRO A 184 -7.00 11.47 -13.27
C PRO A 184 -6.30 10.57 -14.29
N LYS A 185 -4.98 10.72 -14.46
CA LYS A 185 -4.21 9.91 -15.41
C LYS A 185 -3.41 8.79 -14.74
N SER A 186 -3.42 8.69 -13.42
CA SER A 186 -2.66 7.68 -12.68
C SER A 186 -3.60 6.64 -12.07
N GLY A 187 -3.08 5.44 -11.84
CA GLY A 187 -3.82 4.40 -11.14
C GLY A 187 -4.00 4.76 -9.66
N PHE A 188 -5.21 4.59 -9.14
CA PHE A 188 -5.48 4.76 -7.72
C PHE A 188 -6.50 3.70 -7.30
N GLU A 189 -6.10 2.88 -6.33
CA GLU A 189 -6.96 1.82 -5.81
C GLU A 189 -7.27 2.08 -4.33
N ASN A 190 -8.54 2.31 -4.06
CA ASN A 190 -9.04 2.49 -2.70
C ASN A 190 -9.70 1.18 -2.24
N VAL A 191 -8.92 0.34 -1.57
CA VAL A 191 -9.37 -0.99 -1.13
C VAL A 191 -10.20 -0.86 0.14
N LYS A 192 -11.40 -1.41 0.13
CA LYS A 192 -12.26 -1.45 1.33
C LYS A 192 -11.93 -2.68 2.16
N PRO A 193 -11.49 -2.51 3.41
CA PRO A 193 -11.14 -3.65 4.27
C PRO A 193 -12.37 -4.31 4.94
N THR A 194 -13.57 -3.85 4.64
CA THR A 194 -14.82 -4.28 5.32
C THR A 194 -14.98 -5.79 5.35
N TYR A 195 -14.72 -6.47 4.21
CA TYR A 195 -14.83 -7.93 4.15
C TYR A 195 -13.90 -8.59 5.18
N GLN A 196 -12.68 -8.08 5.30
CA GLN A 196 -11.71 -8.66 6.26
C GLN A 196 -12.14 -8.40 7.71
N PHE A 197 -12.74 -7.24 7.98
CA PHE A 197 -13.28 -6.95 9.32
C PHE A 197 -14.43 -7.90 9.66
N VAL A 198 -15.38 -8.09 8.74
CA VAL A 198 -16.51 -9.01 8.94
C VAL A 198 -15.98 -10.42 9.20
N LYS A 199 -15.04 -10.87 8.36
CA LYS A 199 -14.44 -12.21 8.50
C LYS A 199 -13.73 -12.38 9.84
N ALA A 200 -13.02 -11.32 10.30
CA ALA A 200 -12.34 -11.34 11.60
C ALA A 200 -13.34 -11.38 12.75
N LEU A 201 -14.40 -10.56 12.65
CA LEU A 201 -15.48 -10.51 13.64
C LEU A 201 -16.12 -11.89 13.83
N LEU A 202 -16.52 -12.53 12.73
CA LEU A 202 -17.15 -13.85 12.76
C LEU A 202 -16.23 -14.92 13.34
N ARG A 203 -14.93 -14.81 13.11
CA ARG A 203 -13.95 -15.75 13.66
C ARG A 203 -13.68 -15.53 15.15
N SER A 204 -13.68 -14.28 15.59
CA SER A 204 -13.38 -13.94 16.98
C SER A 204 -14.59 -14.12 17.90
N THR A 205 -15.79 -14.11 17.33
CA THR A 205 -17.04 -14.20 18.09
C THR A 205 -17.97 -15.24 17.42
N PRO A 206 -17.68 -16.53 17.61
CA PRO A 206 -18.45 -17.60 16.93
C PRO A 206 -19.95 -17.59 17.24
N ASP A 207 -20.32 -17.11 18.41
CA ASP A 207 -21.71 -17.09 18.87
C ASP A 207 -22.44 -15.76 18.54
N LEU A 208 -21.83 -14.93 17.67
CA LEU A 208 -22.42 -13.65 17.29
C LEU A 208 -23.68 -13.88 16.43
N GLU A 209 -24.81 -13.42 16.92
CA GLU A 209 -26.07 -13.46 16.17
C GLU A 209 -26.18 -12.18 15.34
N ILE A 210 -26.21 -12.35 14.00
CA ILE A 210 -26.26 -11.23 13.06
C ILE A 210 -27.69 -11.12 12.54
N ASP A 211 -28.50 -10.40 13.28
CA ASP A 211 -29.90 -10.07 12.92
C ASP A 211 -30.28 -8.75 13.57
N ASN A 212 -31.44 -8.22 13.19
CA ASN A 212 -31.87 -6.90 13.65
C ASN A 212 -32.25 -6.84 15.14
N ASP A 213 -32.50 -7.99 15.76
CA ASP A 213 -32.88 -8.03 17.17
C ASP A 213 -31.66 -8.09 18.11
N HIS A 214 -30.53 -8.57 17.60
CA HIS A 214 -29.32 -8.80 18.41
C HIS A 214 -28.15 -7.92 18.05
N MET A 215 -28.18 -7.25 16.89
CA MET A 215 -27.03 -6.47 16.43
C MET A 215 -27.44 -5.15 15.79
N MET A 216 -26.73 -4.09 16.18
CA MET A 216 -26.91 -2.75 15.61
C MET A 216 -25.54 -2.16 15.24
N VAL A 217 -25.45 -1.51 14.10
CA VAL A 217 -24.25 -0.77 13.70
C VAL A 217 -24.48 0.72 14.01
N ILE A 218 -23.59 1.28 14.81
CA ILE A 218 -23.69 2.67 15.24
C ILE A 218 -22.52 3.47 14.68
N SER A 219 -22.82 4.60 14.03
CA SER A 219 -21.78 5.52 13.58
C SER A 219 -21.29 6.37 14.77
N PRO A 220 -19.97 6.51 14.98
CA PRO A 220 -19.45 7.34 16.07
C PRO A 220 -19.67 8.84 15.83
N ASP A 221 -19.81 9.25 14.57
CA ASP A 221 -20.03 10.66 14.21
C ASP A 221 -20.60 10.75 12.78
N GLU A 222 -20.96 11.97 12.38
CA GLU A 222 -21.52 12.24 11.05
C GLU A 222 -20.54 11.85 9.92
N GLY A 223 -19.24 12.04 10.12
CA GLY A 223 -18.23 11.74 9.12
C GLY A 223 -18.10 10.25 8.81
N ALA A 224 -18.41 9.39 9.78
CA ALA A 224 -18.34 7.94 9.62
C ALA A 224 -19.65 7.31 9.14
N MET A 225 -20.71 8.11 8.98
CA MET A 225 -22.06 7.60 8.66
C MET A 225 -22.08 6.71 7.43
N HIS A 226 -21.45 7.13 6.33
CA HIS A 226 -21.42 6.35 5.10
C HIS A 226 -20.73 4.99 5.28
N ARG A 227 -19.69 4.94 6.10
CA ARG A 227 -19.00 3.69 6.43
C ARG A 227 -19.89 2.78 7.26
N ALA A 228 -20.57 3.34 8.25
CA ALA A 228 -21.50 2.59 9.11
C ALA A 228 -22.65 2.00 8.30
N ILE A 229 -23.27 2.80 7.41
CA ILE A 229 -24.33 2.34 6.51
C ILE A 229 -23.83 1.20 5.62
N TYR A 230 -22.66 1.38 5.02
CA TYR A 230 -22.07 0.34 4.16
C TYR A 230 -21.84 -0.95 4.94
N PHE A 231 -21.33 -0.85 6.16
CA PHE A 231 -21.05 -2.01 7.02
C PHE A 231 -22.37 -2.70 7.43
N ALA A 232 -23.38 -1.92 7.84
CA ALA A 232 -24.69 -2.44 8.20
C ALA A 232 -25.35 -3.18 7.02
N ASN A 233 -25.32 -2.56 5.85
CA ASN A 233 -25.87 -3.18 4.64
C ASN A 233 -25.18 -4.50 4.28
N LEU A 234 -23.89 -4.58 4.53
CA LEU A 234 -23.12 -5.79 4.23
C LEU A 234 -23.50 -6.94 5.19
N LEU A 235 -23.89 -6.57 6.40
CA LEU A 235 -24.28 -7.57 7.40
C LEU A 235 -25.78 -7.93 7.35
N UNK A 236 -26.50 -7.05 6.68
CA UNK A 236 -27.91 -7.30 6.55
C UNK A 236 -28.72 -6.82 7.65
N UNK A 237 -27.89 -6.08 8.48
CA UNK A 237 -28.48 -5.52 9.67
C UNK A 237 -29.05 -4.15 9.35
N UNK A 238 -29.75 -3.75 10.19
CA UNK A 238 -30.37 -2.45 10.08
C UNK A 238 -29.37 -1.39 10.39
N UNK A 239 -29.64 -0.45 10.00
CA UNK A 239 -28.87 0.69 10.36
C UNK A 239 -29.41 1.57 11.34
#